data_d5a27036ffeb100d77b04d6d64c10093
#
_entry.id   d5a27036ffeb100d77b04d6d64c10093
#
_cell.length_a   1.000
_cell.length_b   1.000
_cell.length_c   1.000
_cell.angle_alpha   90.00
_cell.angle_beta   90.00
_cell.angle_gamma   90.00
#
_symmetry.space_group_name_H-M   'P 1'
#
loop_
_entity.id
_entity.type
_entity.pdbx_description
1 polymer ?
#
loop_
_entity_poly.entity_id
_entity_poly.type
_entity_poly.pdbx_seq_one_letter_code
_entity_poly.pdbx_strand_id
1 'polypeptide(L)'
;MVTYDFRGLFIHGNFFVEVLLMNSLVEKPKFTTRNITSIAVMAALSIVLVYLVRIPMFLPFLEYDPADIPIFITAFAFGPGVGFILTVIVSVLQGLTVSASSGVIGILMHIVATGSFVLVAGNIYKRNKTRKNAVVALAVGVAVWTVMMVVWNIIITPIFMGVPREQVLTLIVPAILPFNLIKAGINAAITFALYKSVGKLFRIPETPPKKQCTAEE
;
A
#
# COMPACT_ATOMS: atom_id res chain seq x y z
N MET A 1 -7.01 -37.97 -7.06
CA MET A 1 -8.36 -37.36 -7.00
C MET A 1 -8.78 -37.39 -5.53
N VAL A 2 -8.51 -36.34 -4.77
CA VAL A 2 -8.85 -36.26 -3.34
C VAL A 2 -9.89 -35.15 -3.23
N THR A 3 -11.12 -35.59 -3.02
CA THR A 3 -12.27 -34.72 -2.72
C THR A 3 -12.24 -34.37 -1.23
N TYR A 4 -12.02 -33.10 -0.90
CA TYR A 4 -12.19 -32.60 0.47
C TYR A 4 -13.65 -32.16 0.66
N ASP A 5 -14.31 -32.83 1.62
CA ASP A 5 -15.68 -32.49 2.05
C ASP A 5 -15.66 -31.27 2.97
N PHE A 6 -16.33 -30.18 2.55
CA PHE A 6 -16.28 -28.85 3.18
C PHE A 6 -17.49 -28.57 4.10
N ARG A 7 -18.14 -29.57 4.70
CA ARG A 7 -19.37 -29.37 5.49
C ARG A 7 -19.19 -29.17 7.00
N GLY A 8 -17.99 -28.90 7.51
CA GLY A 8 -17.76 -28.90 8.96
C GLY A 8 -17.10 -27.69 9.59
N LEU A 9 -17.05 -26.49 9.00
CA LEU A 9 -16.34 -25.37 9.62
C LEU A 9 -17.09 -24.04 9.58
N PHE A 10 -18.25 -24.00 10.23
CA PHE A 10 -18.95 -22.74 10.54
C PHE A 10 -18.84 -22.46 12.04
N ILE A 11 -17.74 -21.84 12.51
CA ILE A 11 -17.70 -21.19 13.83
C ILE A 11 -16.68 -20.02 13.80
N HIS A 12 -17.20 -18.84 14.11
CA HIS A 12 -16.53 -17.56 14.48
C HIS A 12 -15.98 -16.63 13.38
N GLY A 13 -16.39 -15.39 13.53
CA GLY A 13 -16.26 -14.21 12.69
C GLY A 13 -14.87 -13.78 12.16
N ASN A 14 -13.82 -14.57 12.31
CA ASN A 14 -12.49 -14.27 11.78
C ASN A 14 -12.18 -14.97 10.45
N PHE A 15 -13.05 -15.91 10.03
CA PHE A 15 -12.82 -16.70 8.82
C PHE A 15 -12.81 -15.86 7.53
N PHE A 16 -13.61 -14.80 7.50
CA PHE A 16 -13.69 -13.94 6.30
C PHE A 16 -12.42 -13.10 6.10
N VAL A 17 -11.79 -12.69 7.19
CA VAL A 17 -10.50 -11.93 7.16
C VAL A 17 -9.35 -12.86 6.81
N GLU A 18 -9.30 -14.07 7.37
CA GLU A 18 -8.27 -15.06 7.04
C GLU A 18 -8.38 -15.56 5.61
N VAL A 19 -9.59 -15.81 5.10
CA VAL A 19 -9.80 -16.22 3.70
C VAL A 19 -9.45 -15.09 2.74
N LEU A 20 -9.72 -13.82 3.08
CA LEU A 20 -9.28 -12.68 2.27
C LEU A 20 -7.76 -12.51 2.28
N LEU A 21 -7.11 -12.71 3.42
CA LEU A 21 -5.66 -12.65 3.53
C LEU A 21 -4.98 -13.86 2.86
N MET A 22 -5.49 -15.08 3.07
CA MET A 22 -4.95 -16.29 2.44
C MET A 22 -5.12 -16.29 0.92
N ASN A 23 -6.28 -15.86 0.39
CA ASN A 23 -6.49 -15.79 -1.05
C ASN A 23 -5.65 -14.69 -1.73
N SER A 24 -5.25 -13.65 -1.01
CA SER A 24 -4.34 -12.63 -1.53
C SER A 24 -2.87 -13.06 -1.52
N LEU A 25 -2.51 -14.00 -0.63
CA LEU A 25 -1.14 -14.50 -0.47
C LEU A 25 -0.86 -15.76 -1.31
N VAL A 26 -1.90 -16.53 -1.71
CA VAL A 26 -1.75 -17.84 -2.38
C VAL A 26 -1.71 -17.75 -3.91
N GLU A 27 -2.14 -16.67 -4.54
CA GLU A 27 -1.81 -16.47 -5.95
C GLU A 27 -0.30 -16.22 -6.06
N LYS A 28 0.48 -17.29 -6.28
CA LYS A 28 1.91 -17.19 -6.61
C LYS A 28 2.04 -16.25 -7.81
N PRO A 29 2.51 -15.00 -7.65
CA PRO A 29 2.79 -14.16 -8.79
C PRO A 29 3.87 -14.89 -9.58
N LYS A 30 3.65 -15.16 -10.85
CA LYS A 30 4.71 -15.63 -11.75
C LYS A 30 5.70 -14.49 -11.90
N PHE A 31 6.69 -14.43 -11.01
CA PHE A 31 7.75 -13.43 -11.06
C PHE A 31 8.63 -13.69 -12.29
N THR A 32 8.33 -13.00 -13.36
CA THR A 32 9.24 -12.92 -14.50
C THR A 32 10.40 -11.98 -14.12
N THR A 33 11.60 -12.20 -14.63
CA THR A 33 12.77 -11.32 -14.43
C THR A 33 12.42 -9.86 -14.68
N ARG A 34 11.61 -9.57 -15.70
CA ARG A 34 11.10 -8.23 -16.01
C ARG A 34 10.28 -7.63 -14.87
N ASN A 35 9.44 -8.41 -14.19
CA ASN A 35 8.64 -7.93 -13.06
C ASN A 35 9.54 -7.56 -11.87
N ILE A 36 10.56 -8.39 -11.60
CA ILE A 36 11.53 -8.14 -10.52
C ILE A 36 12.28 -6.84 -10.81
N THR A 37 12.79 -6.66 -12.04
CA THR A 37 13.44 -5.42 -12.46
C THR A 37 12.53 -4.21 -12.31
N SER A 38 11.28 -4.32 -12.73
CA SER A 38 10.29 -3.22 -12.58
C SER A 38 10.05 -2.85 -11.12
N ILE A 39 9.93 -3.83 -10.24
CA ILE A 39 9.76 -3.62 -8.79
C ILE A 39 11.01 -2.95 -8.19
N ALA A 40 12.20 -3.40 -8.59
CA ALA A 40 13.47 -2.80 -8.14
C ALA A 40 13.60 -1.33 -8.58
N VAL A 41 13.21 -1.01 -9.83
CA VAL A 41 13.17 0.38 -10.32
C VAL A 41 12.19 1.22 -9.52
N MET A 42 11.00 0.69 -9.18
CA MET A 42 10.02 1.39 -8.35
C MET A 42 10.51 1.60 -6.93
N ALA A 43 11.24 0.63 -6.35
CA ALA A 43 11.89 0.79 -5.05
C ALA A 43 12.92 1.93 -5.09
N ALA A 44 13.81 1.92 -6.09
CA ALA A 44 14.81 2.96 -6.26
C ALA A 44 14.17 4.34 -6.44
N LEU A 45 13.10 4.43 -7.27
CA LEU A 45 12.37 5.67 -7.47
C LEU A 45 11.73 6.19 -6.17
N SER A 46 11.15 5.32 -5.34
CA SER A 46 10.62 5.70 -4.03
C SER A 46 11.69 6.32 -3.14
N ILE A 47 12.87 5.71 -3.08
CA ILE A 47 13.99 6.22 -2.28
C ILE A 47 14.51 7.55 -2.83
N VAL A 48 14.67 7.67 -4.15
CA VAL A 48 15.08 8.95 -4.77
C VAL A 48 14.07 10.05 -4.47
N LEU A 49 12.77 9.77 -4.57
CA LEU A 49 11.73 10.77 -4.31
C LEU A 49 11.76 11.27 -2.86
N VAL A 50 11.98 10.40 -1.87
CA VAL A 50 12.08 10.86 -0.48
C VAL A 50 13.34 11.65 -0.20
N TYR A 51 14.43 11.40 -0.93
CA TYR A 51 15.65 12.20 -0.83
C TYR A 51 15.48 13.60 -1.43
N LEU A 52 14.75 13.70 -2.54
CA LEU A 52 14.56 14.97 -3.26
C LEU A 52 13.47 15.86 -2.65
N VAL A 53 12.40 15.24 -2.13
CA VAL A 53 11.23 15.96 -1.64
C VAL A 53 10.88 15.48 -0.24
N ARG A 54 11.20 16.34 0.72
CA ARG A 54 10.89 16.12 2.14
C ARG A 54 10.49 17.46 2.76
N ILE A 55 9.20 17.64 2.98
CA ILE A 55 8.62 18.92 3.40
C ILE A 55 7.99 18.74 4.78
N PRO A 56 8.55 19.34 5.84
CA PRO A 56 7.90 19.35 7.14
C PRO A 56 6.59 20.16 7.08
N MET A 57 5.50 19.60 7.60
CA MET A 57 4.18 20.21 7.59
C MET A 57 3.56 20.11 8.99
N PHE A 58 2.94 21.19 9.47
CA PHE A 58 2.26 21.28 10.76
C PHE A 58 3.18 21.11 11.98
N LEU A 59 3.95 20.03 12.05
CA LEU A 59 4.87 19.70 13.14
C LEU A 59 6.18 19.19 12.57
N PRO A 60 7.33 19.39 13.25
CA PRO A 60 8.65 19.02 12.71
C PRO A 60 8.83 17.53 12.40
N PHE A 61 8.06 16.66 13.07
CA PHE A 61 8.09 15.21 12.84
C PHE A 61 7.07 14.73 11.79
N LEU A 62 6.19 15.62 11.29
CA LEU A 62 5.23 15.30 10.23
C LEU A 62 5.79 15.79 8.89
N GLU A 63 6.38 14.88 8.14
CA GLU A 63 7.03 15.21 6.87
C GLU A 63 6.25 14.62 5.70
N TYR A 64 5.92 15.47 4.75
CA TYR A 64 5.40 15.03 3.46
C TYR A 64 6.54 14.52 2.60
N ASP A 65 6.38 13.36 2.00
CA ASP A 65 7.21 12.81 0.95
C ASP A 65 6.37 12.06 -0.09
N PRO A 66 6.81 12.02 -1.36
CA PRO A 66 6.10 11.32 -2.43
C PRO A 66 6.55 9.87 -2.64
N ALA A 67 7.27 9.26 -1.70
CA ALA A 67 7.80 7.89 -1.83
C ALA A 67 6.72 6.81 -1.99
N ASP A 68 5.50 7.09 -1.52
CA ASP A 68 4.36 6.16 -1.63
C ASP A 68 3.80 6.06 -3.06
N ILE A 69 4.04 7.04 -3.92
CA ILE A 69 3.49 7.07 -5.28
C ILE A 69 3.93 5.85 -6.11
N PRO A 70 5.23 5.51 -6.21
CA PRO A 70 5.67 4.30 -6.91
C PRO A 70 5.12 3.02 -6.28
N ILE A 71 4.94 2.99 -4.96
CA ILE A 71 4.37 1.85 -4.24
C ILE A 71 2.90 1.65 -4.64
N PHE A 72 2.09 2.72 -4.67
CA PHE A 72 0.69 2.66 -5.08
C PHE A 72 0.53 2.25 -6.54
N ILE A 73 1.38 2.78 -7.43
CA ILE A 73 1.40 2.39 -8.84
C ILE A 73 1.74 0.89 -8.97
N THR A 74 2.71 0.40 -8.21
CA THR A 74 3.10 -1.01 -8.19
C THR A 74 1.95 -1.90 -7.73
N ALA A 75 1.22 -1.49 -6.68
CA ALA A 75 0.04 -2.22 -6.21
C ALA A 75 -1.06 -2.31 -7.28
N PHE A 76 -1.27 -1.27 -8.07
CA PHE A 76 -2.25 -1.24 -9.16
C PHE A 76 -1.78 -2.03 -10.39
N ALA A 77 -0.48 -2.02 -10.70
CA ALA A 77 0.08 -2.72 -11.85
C ALA A 77 0.25 -4.22 -11.61
N PHE A 78 0.84 -4.60 -10.49
CA PHE A 78 1.26 -5.97 -10.18
C PHE A 78 0.40 -6.64 -9.08
N GLY A 79 -0.49 -5.89 -8.45
CA GLY A 79 -1.40 -6.37 -7.41
C GLY A 79 -0.97 -6.04 -5.99
N PRO A 80 -1.92 -6.19 -5.02
CA PRO A 80 -1.73 -5.72 -3.64
C PRO A 80 -0.60 -6.43 -2.89
N GLY A 81 -0.39 -7.73 -3.12
CA GLY A 81 0.69 -8.49 -2.48
C GLY A 81 2.08 -7.99 -2.88
N VAL A 82 2.29 -7.70 -4.18
CA VAL A 82 3.56 -7.14 -4.68
C VAL A 82 3.78 -5.73 -4.13
N GLY A 83 2.71 -4.90 -4.13
CA GLY A 83 2.76 -3.57 -3.52
C GLY A 83 3.11 -3.61 -2.04
N PHE A 84 2.58 -4.59 -1.29
CA PHE A 84 2.91 -4.75 0.14
C PHE A 84 4.37 -5.16 0.37
N ILE A 85 4.89 -6.11 -0.42
CA ILE A 85 6.32 -6.49 -0.36
C ILE A 85 7.20 -5.27 -0.67
N LEU A 86 6.85 -4.49 -1.70
CA LEU A 86 7.56 -3.26 -2.01
C LEU A 86 7.48 -2.23 -0.87
N THR A 87 6.33 -2.11 -0.21
CA THR A 87 6.18 -1.26 0.98
C THR A 87 7.17 -1.64 2.07
N VAL A 88 7.29 -2.93 2.39
CA VAL A 88 8.23 -3.41 3.42
C VAL A 88 9.67 -3.07 3.03
N ILE A 89 10.07 -3.36 1.79
CA ILE A 89 11.42 -3.07 1.29
C ILE A 89 11.73 -1.57 1.39
N VAL A 90 10.84 -0.73 0.87
CA VAL A 90 11.03 0.74 0.89
C VAL A 90 11.04 1.28 2.32
N SER A 91 10.15 0.78 3.20
CA SER A 91 10.12 1.20 4.61
C SER A 91 11.42 0.90 5.34
N VAL A 92 11.98 -0.30 5.14
CA VAL A 92 13.27 -0.68 5.73
C VAL A 92 14.40 0.20 5.18
N LEU A 93 14.45 0.38 3.85
CA LEU A 93 15.48 1.22 3.23
C LEU A 93 15.39 2.68 3.70
N GLN A 94 14.18 3.26 3.78
CA GLN A 94 13.98 4.61 4.31
C GLN A 94 14.42 4.72 5.78
N GLY A 95 14.02 3.77 6.62
CA GLY A 95 14.37 3.77 8.03
C GLY A 95 15.86 3.58 8.30
N LEU A 96 16.60 2.93 7.40
CA LEU A 96 18.03 2.77 7.49
C LEU A 96 18.82 3.96 6.89
N THR A 97 18.18 4.79 6.10
CA THR A 97 18.82 5.89 5.36
C THR A 97 18.26 7.25 5.73
N VAL A 98 17.24 7.69 5.02
CA VAL A 98 16.70 9.06 5.09
C VAL A 98 15.99 9.35 6.41
N SER A 99 15.29 8.37 6.98
CA SER A 99 14.49 8.48 8.21
C SER A 99 15.11 7.72 9.39
N ALA A 100 16.45 7.61 9.41
CA ALA A 100 17.16 6.89 10.48
C ALA A 100 16.87 7.43 11.89
N SER A 101 16.57 8.72 12.02
CA SER A 101 16.15 9.35 13.29
C SER A 101 14.84 8.79 13.85
N SER A 102 13.94 8.30 13.01
CA SER A 102 12.67 7.67 13.41
C SER A 102 12.84 6.20 13.81
N GLY A 103 13.97 5.58 13.46
CA GLY A 103 14.32 4.21 13.80
C GLY A 103 13.27 3.17 13.40
N VAL A 104 13.18 2.11 14.20
CA VAL A 104 12.24 0.99 13.98
C VAL A 104 10.77 1.46 14.04
N ILE A 105 10.47 2.45 14.86
CA ILE A 105 9.11 2.99 14.99
C ILE A 105 8.64 3.62 13.68
N GLY A 106 9.51 4.41 13.02
CA GLY A 106 9.20 4.98 11.72
C GLY A 106 8.97 3.92 10.64
N ILE A 107 9.80 2.85 10.62
CA ILE A 107 9.61 1.71 9.71
C ILE A 107 8.23 1.06 9.91
N LEU A 108 7.88 0.76 11.16
CA LEU A 108 6.59 0.12 11.48
C LEU A 108 5.40 1.03 11.12
N MET A 109 5.48 2.33 11.44
CA MET A 109 4.44 3.29 11.10
C MET A 109 4.22 3.36 9.58
N HIS A 110 5.30 3.38 8.79
CA HIS A 110 5.20 3.40 7.33
C HIS A 110 4.64 2.09 6.78
N ILE A 111 5.07 0.92 7.29
CA ILE A 111 4.51 -0.37 6.88
C ILE A 111 3.01 -0.45 7.17
N VAL A 112 2.58 -0.02 8.35
CA VAL A 112 1.15 -0.06 8.74
C VAL A 112 0.33 0.90 7.89
N ALA A 113 0.78 2.14 7.72
CA ALA A 113 0.06 3.15 6.95
C ALA A 113 -0.02 2.80 5.46
N THR A 114 1.14 2.71 4.81
CA THR A 114 1.24 2.43 3.37
C THR A 114 0.77 1.02 3.04
N GLY A 115 1.08 0.04 3.90
CA GLY A 115 0.65 -1.34 3.73
C GLY A 115 -0.87 -1.51 3.78
N SER A 116 -1.56 -0.88 4.75
CA SER A 116 -3.02 -0.92 4.83
C SER A 116 -3.68 -0.27 3.61
N PHE A 117 -3.17 0.89 3.16
CA PHE A 117 -3.62 1.53 1.92
C PHE A 117 -3.47 0.58 0.73
N VAL A 118 -2.27 0.04 0.51
CA VAL A 118 -1.93 -0.84 -0.61
C VAL A 118 -2.81 -2.08 -0.65
N LEU A 119 -3.00 -2.72 0.51
CA LEU A 119 -3.84 -3.92 0.59
C LEU A 119 -5.29 -3.60 0.26
N VAL A 120 -5.85 -2.54 0.82
CA VAL A 120 -7.26 -2.20 0.60
C VAL A 120 -7.48 -1.65 -0.81
N ALA A 121 -6.75 -0.61 -1.20
CA ALA A 121 -6.90 0.02 -2.52
C ALA A 121 -6.53 -0.96 -3.65
N GLY A 122 -5.45 -1.72 -3.48
CA GLY A 122 -5.03 -2.72 -4.45
C GLY A 122 -6.05 -3.84 -4.67
N ASN A 123 -6.68 -4.35 -3.59
CA ASN A 123 -7.72 -5.37 -3.70
C ASN A 123 -9.00 -4.84 -4.36
N ILE A 124 -9.42 -3.61 -4.02
CA ILE A 124 -10.57 -2.97 -4.67
C ILE A 124 -10.29 -2.81 -6.18
N TYR A 125 -9.12 -2.28 -6.55
CA TYR A 125 -8.76 -2.07 -7.94
C TYR A 125 -8.56 -3.39 -8.71
N LYS A 126 -8.00 -4.43 -8.07
CA LYS A 126 -7.81 -5.77 -8.68
C LYS A 126 -9.13 -6.38 -9.17
N ARG A 127 -10.23 -6.16 -8.43
CA ARG A 127 -11.56 -6.70 -8.79
C ARG A 127 -12.12 -6.12 -10.08
N ASN A 128 -11.91 -4.82 -10.30
CA ASN A 128 -12.41 -4.13 -11.50
C ASN A 128 -11.44 -3.00 -11.89
N LYS A 129 -10.65 -3.22 -12.93
CA LYS A 129 -9.58 -2.30 -13.40
C LYS A 129 -10.10 -1.14 -14.23
N THR A 130 -11.18 -0.49 -13.80
CA THR A 130 -11.74 0.71 -14.45
C THR A 130 -11.25 2.00 -13.80
N ARG A 131 -11.36 3.14 -14.53
CA ARG A 131 -11.01 4.45 -13.98
C ARG A 131 -11.89 4.82 -12.77
N LYS A 132 -13.20 4.53 -12.83
CA LYS A 132 -14.12 4.78 -11.73
C LYS A 132 -13.71 4.00 -10.48
N ASN A 133 -13.41 2.72 -10.65
CA ASN A 133 -12.98 1.88 -9.55
C ASN A 133 -11.60 2.27 -8.99
N ALA A 134 -10.70 2.82 -9.81
CA ALA A 134 -9.44 3.38 -9.35
C ALA A 134 -9.65 4.57 -8.41
N VAL A 135 -10.58 5.48 -8.74
CA VAL A 135 -10.95 6.61 -7.85
C VAL A 135 -11.50 6.11 -6.52
N VAL A 136 -12.45 5.15 -6.58
CA VAL A 136 -13.02 4.55 -5.36
C VAL A 136 -11.94 3.86 -4.53
N ALA A 137 -11.07 3.08 -5.16
CA ALA A 137 -9.98 2.39 -4.49
C ALA A 137 -9.03 3.35 -3.77
N LEU A 138 -8.64 4.44 -4.44
CA LEU A 138 -7.77 5.46 -3.87
C LEU A 138 -8.46 6.23 -2.74
N ALA A 139 -9.73 6.61 -2.91
CA ALA A 139 -10.50 7.32 -1.88
C ALA A 139 -10.66 6.46 -0.60
N VAL A 140 -11.02 5.19 -0.75
CA VAL A 140 -11.12 4.25 0.38
C VAL A 140 -9.73 4.01 0.99
N GLY A 141 -8.68 3.91 0.17
CA GLY A 141 -7.30 3.79 0.63
C GLY A 141 -6.86 4.98 1.48
N VAL A 142 -7.16 6.22 1.06
CA VAL A 142 -6.89 7.45 1.82
C VAL A 142 -7.62 7.44 3.17
N ALA A 143 -8.89 7.02 3.19
CA ALA A 143 -9.66 6.93 4.43
C ALA A 143 -9.03 5.90 5.39
N VAL A 144 -8.70 4.70 4.91
CA VAL A 144 -8.06 3.65 5.71
C VAL A 144 -6.71 4.09 6.23
N TRP A 145 -5.85 4.68 5.38
CA TRP A 145 -4.58 5.26 5.79
C TRP A 145 -4.77 6.25 6.95
N THR A 146 -5.66 7.21 6.77
CA THR A 146 -5.89 8.27 7.76
C THR A 146 -6.36 7.70 9.09
N VAL A 147 -7.31 6.77 9.07
CA VAL A 147 -7.79 6.09 10.30
C VAL A 147 -6.67 5.30 10.97
N MET A 148 -5.92 4.50 10.21
CA MET A 148 -4.81 3.72 10.76
C MET A 148 -3.73 4.62 11.37
N MET A 149 -3.42 5.75 10.71
CA MET A 149 -2.43 6.69 11.24
C MET A 149 -2.92 7.43 12.48
N VAL A 150 -4.20 7.78 12.57
CA VAL A 150 -4.76 8.36 13.81
C VAL A 150 -4.64 7.36 14.97
N VAL A 151 -5.09 6.13 14.77
CA VAL A 151 -4.99 5.07 15.79
C VAL A 151 -3.54 4.83 16.20
N TRP A 152 -2.64 4.71 15.21
CA TRP A 152 -1.23 4.43 15.44
C TRP A 152 -0.53 5.59 16.17
N ASN A 153 -0.83 6.83 15.81
CA ASN A 153 -0.29 8.00 16.52
C ASN A 153 -0.76 8.08 17.96
N ILE A 154 -2.00 7.71 18.29
CA ILE A 154 -2.49 7.67 19.67
C ILE A 154 -1.70 6.67 20.53
N ILE A 155 -1.23 5.58 19.95
CA ILE A 155 -0.53 4.51 20.66
C ILE A 155 0.99 4.76 20.70
N ILE A 156 1.58 5.09 19.56
CA ILE A 156 3.04 5.08 19.38
C ILE A 156 3.68 6.46 19.59
N THR A 157 3.01 7.54 19.17
CA THR A 157 3.60 8.89 19.30
C THR A 157 3.91 9.29 20.74
N PRO A 158 3.09 8.96 21.76
CA PRO A 158 3.45 9.19 23.16
C PRO A 158 4.78 8.52 23.56
N ILE A 159 4.99 7.28 23.09
CA ILE A 159 6.21 6.52 23.37
C ILE A 159 7.39 7.12 22.59
N PHE A 160 7.20 7.48 21.33
CA PHE A 160 8.23 8.06 20.47
C PHE A 160 8.70 9.44 20.94
N MET A 161 7.77 10.29 21.37
CA MET A 161 8.05 11.66 21.82
C MET A 161 8.36 11.75 23.31
N GLY A 162 8.08 10.71 24.11
CA GLY A 162 8.21 10.75 25.55
C GLY A 162 7.23 11.72 26.26
N VAL A 163 6.04 11.94 25.66
CA VAL A 163 5.04 12.88 26.17
C VAL A 163 3.78 12.14 26.64
N PRO A 164 2.98 12.73 27.56
CA PRO A 164 1.69 12.16 27.95
C PRO A 164 0.74 12.02 26.78
N ARG A 165 -0.08 10.97 26.81
CA ARG A 165 -1.06 10.67 25.74
C ARG A 165 -2.05 11.81 25.51
N GLU A 166 -2.42 12.53 26.57
CA GLU A 166 -3.34 13.68 26.51
C GLU A 166 -2.80 14.77 25.57
N GLN A 167 -1.50 15.01 25.55
CA GLN A 167 -0.88 15.99 24.65
C GLN A 167 -0.98 15.56 23.18
N VAL A 168 -0.81 14.26 22.90
CA VAL A 168 -0.96 13.73 21.54
C VAL A 168 -2.43 13.83 21.08
N LEU A 169 -3.38 13.57 21.97
CA LEU A 169 -4.82 13.69 21.66
C LEU A 169 -5.19 15.11 21.24
N THR A 170 -4.59 16.15 21.85
CA THR A 170 -4.83 17.54 21.45
C THR A 170 -4.27 17.89 20.06
N LEU A 171 -3.28 17.12 19.57
CA LEU A 171 -2.67 17.31 18.24
C LEU A 171 -3.38 16.55 17.12
N ILE A 172 -4.28 15.61 17.44
CA ILE A 172 -4.93 14.78 16.42
C ILE A 172 -5.72 15.64 15.43
N VAL A 173 -6.64 16.46 15.92
CA VAL A 173 -7.54 17.26 15.08
C VAL A 173 -6.80 18.41 14.37
N PRO A 174 -5.94 19.21 15.03
CA PRO A 174 -5.31 20.35 14.36
C PRO A 174 -4.12 19.98 13.49
N ALA A 175 -3.45 18.83 13.70
CA ALA A 175 -2.22 18.51 12.97
C ALA A 175 -2.21 17.13 12.35
N ILE A 176 -2.41 16.05 13.14
CA ILE A 176 -2.20 14.67 12.68
C ILE A 176 -3.23 14.27 11.61
N LEU A 177 -4.50 14.54 11.86
CA LEU A 177 -5.59 14.21 10.93
C LEU A 177 -5.46 14.95 9.58
N PRO A 178 -5.36 16.30 9.55
CA PRO A 178 -5.23 17.02 8.29
C PRO A 178 -3.95 16.67 7.55
N PHE A 179 -2.82 16.49 8.24
CA PHE A 179 -1.57 16.05 7.63
C PHE A 179 -1.72 14.73 6.89
N ASN A 180 -2.25 13.69 7.55
CA ASN A 180 -2.40 12.38 6.95
C ASN A 180 -3.38 12.39 5.77
N LEU A 181 -4.47 13.14 5.88
CA LEU A 181 -5.43 13.30 4.79
C LEU A 181 -4.80 14.00 3.57
N ILE A 182 -4.02 15.06 3.80
CA ILE A 182 -3.33 15.80 2.74
C ILE A 182 -2.24 14.93 2.11
N LYS A 183 -1.38 14.29 2.91
CA LYS A 183 -0.29 13.42 2.43
C LYS A 183 -0.84 12.27 1.57
N ALA A 184 -1.77 11.50 2.12
CA ALA A 184 -2.37 10.39 1.41
C ALA A 184 -3.19 10.85 0.19
N GLY A 185 -3.90 11.99 0.29
CA GLY A 185 -4.68 12.57 -0.78
C GLY A 185 -3.83 13.04 -1.96
N ILE A 186 -2.74 13.78 -1.71
CA ILE A 186 -1.81 14.23 -2.76
C ILE A 186 -1.16 13.01 -3.44
N ASN A 187 -0.64 12.03 -2.66
CA ASN A 187 -0.01 10.84 -3.21
C ASN A 187 -1.01 10.01 -4.03
N ALA A 188 -2.27 9.90 -3.59
CA ALA A 188 -3.33 9.24 -4.34
C ALA A 188 -3.69 9.98 -5.64
N ALA A 189 -3.80 11.31 -5.61
CA ALA A 189 -4.10 12.13 -6.79
C ALA A 189 -3.00 12.01 -7.86
N ILE A 190 -1.73 12.11 -7.46
CA ILE A 190 -0.59 11.93 -8.37
C ILE A 190 -0.56 10.49 -8.90
N THR A 191 -0.80 9.50 -8.03
CA THR A 191 -0.92 8.10 -8.46
C THR A 191 -2.00 7.94 -9.51
N PHE A 192 -3.19 8.54 -9.31
CA PHE A 192 -4.28 8.47 -10.30
C PHE A 192 -3.90 9.08 -11.65
N ALA A 193 -3.15 10.17 -11.66
CA ALA A 193 -2.67 10.79 -12.89
C ALA A 193 -1.66 9.90 -13.63
N LEU A 194 -0.77 9.23 -12.89
CA LEU A 194 0.38 8.52 -13.46
C LEU A 194 0.16 7.01 -13.70
N TYR A 195 -0.72 6.34 -12.93
CA TYR A 195 -0.80 4.87 -12.90
C TYR A 195 -1.05 4.23 -14.25
N LYS A 196 -1.81 4.88 -15.16
CA LYS A 196 -2.06 4.34 -16.51
C LYS A 196 -0.85 4.47 -17.42
N SER A 197 -0.13 5.60 -17.35
CA SER A 197 1.04 5.84 -18.20
C SER A 197 2.18 4.92 -17.78
N VAL A 198 2.45 4.87 -16.47
CA VAL A 198 3.47 3.99 -15.90
C VAL A 198 3.08 2.52 -16.05
N GLY A 199 1.81 2.16 -15.83
CA GLY A 199 1.31 0.80 -16.01
C GLY A 199 1.44 0.31 -17.46
N LYS A 200 1.32 1.18 -18.48
CA LYS A 200 1.57 0.80 -19.87
C LYS A 200 3.04 0.46 -20.12
N LEU A 201 3.96 1.19 -19.51
CA LEU A 201 5.40 0.96 -19.64
C LEU A 201 5.82 -0.41 -19.09
N PHE A 202 5.15 -0.86 -18.00
CA PHE A 202 5.41 -2.14 -17.36
C PHE A 202 4.48 -3.27 -17.77
N ARG A 203 3.51 -3.01 -18.68
CA ARG A 203 2.59 -4.07 -19.13
C ARG A 203 3.34 -5.22 -19.75
N ILE A 204 3.17 -6.39 -19.14
CA ILE A 204 3.38 -7.69 -19.77
C ILE A 204 2.36 -7.78 -20.90
N PRO A 205 2.74 -8.19 -22.14
CA PRO A 205 1.78 -8.56 -23.16
C PRO A 205 0.82 -9.59 -22.54
N GLU A 206 -0.48 -9.30 -22.57
CA GLU A 206 -1.48 -10.28 -22.17
C GLU A 206 -1.27 -11.50 -23.08
N THR A 207 -1.05 -12.67 -22.49
CA THR A 207 -1.06 -13.94 -23.25
C THR A 207 -2.39 -13.97 -23.98
N PRO A 208 -2.42 -14.09 -25.32
CA PRO A 208 -3.68 -14.14 -26.04
C PRO A 208 -4.53 -15.27 -25.44
N PRO A 209 -5.85 -15.09 -25.32
CA PRO A 209 -6.72 -16.11 -24.78
C PRO A 209 -6.46 -17.41 -25.57
N LYS A 210 -6.22 -18.50 -24.84
CA LYS A 210 -6.10 -19.83 -25.45
C LYS A 210 -7.32 -20.00 -26.34
N LYS A 211 -7.11 -20.07 -27.68
CA LYS A 211 -8.15 -20.50 -28.61
C LYS A 211 -8.63 -21.84 -28.08
N GLN A 212 -9.87 -21.90 -27.63
CA GLN A 212 -10.54 -23.17 -27.44
C GLN A 212 -10.52 -23.85 -28.81
N CYS A 213 -9.76 -24.93 -28.92
CA CYS A 213 -9.92 -25.86 -30.04
C CYS A 213 -11.33 -26.39 -29.90
N THR A 214 -12.26 -25.86 -30.65
CA THR A 214 -13.51 -26.57 -30.98
C THR A 214 -13.07 -27.79 -31.77
N ALA A 215 -13.14 -28.95 -31.11
CA ALA A 215 -13.15 -30.22 -31.80
C ALA A 215 -14.46 -30.24 -32.61
N GLU A 216 -14.35 -29.97 -33.91
CA GLU A 216 -15.40 -30.38 -34.87
C GLU A 216 -15.08 -31.82 -35.25
N GLU A 217 -15.98 -32.71 -34.88
CA GLU A 217 -16.18 -34.01 -35.53
C GLU A 217 -16.95 -33.84 -36.83
#